data_94f3de64f82a5db35f793ec135167886
#
_entry.id   94f3de64f82a5db35f793ec135167886
#
_cell.length_a   1.000
_cell.length_b   1.000
_cell.length_c   1.000
_cell.angle_alpha   90.00
_cell.angle_beta   90.00
_cell.angle_gamma   90.00
#
_symmetry.space_group_name_H-M   'P 1'
#
loop_
_entity.id
_entity.type
_entity.pdbx_description
1 polymer ?
#
loop_
_entity_poly.entity_id
_entity_poly.type
_entity_poly.pdbx_seq_one_letter_code
_entity_poly.pdbx_strand_id
1 'polypeptide(L)'
;MTHATYSGIWPVAPTPFHPDGQVDAEGMKRVLDCMIDQGVDGICILANFSEQFLISDEERETLTRLSLEHVAGRVPVIVTISHFATPIVVERARFAKDLGADIVMMMPPYHGALLKGTAEQTFEQFRAVGEVGIPIMLQDAPLSGVDLPVPLLVRMAREIEMLKLFKIECPQAAAKLRTLIAEGGEAIEGPFDGEEAITLLADLDAGATGTMTSAMIPDLIGPVVRDFLIGKRQAAIDGYAKVLPAVNHENRQCGFRSAKAAMVEGGVIASEFCRHPIPPLHPDTRAMLMELLRPLDPLVLKWGK
;
A
#
# COMPACT_ATOMS: atom_id res chain seq x y z
N MET A 1 -21.82 4.87 -15.93
CA MET A 1 -20.42 4.72 -15.53
C MET A 1 -20.35 3.40 -14.78
N THR A 2 -19.67 2.41 -15.33
CA THR A 2 -19.38 1.17 -14.59
C THR A 2 -18.48 1.56 -13.43
N HIS A 3 -18.93 1.34 -12.20
CA HIS A 3 -18.06 1.51 -11.03
C HIS A 3 -16.89 0.53 -11.20
N ALA A 4 -15.66 1.04 -11.15
CA ALA A 4 -14.49 0.18 -11.14
C ALA A 4 -14.60 -0.77 -9.93
N THR A 5 -14.37 -2.06 -10.14
CA THR A 5 -14.45 -3.09 -9.10
C THR A 5 -13.47 -2.78 -7.96
N TYR A 6 -12.33 -2.16 -8.29
CA TYR A 6 -11.31 -1.71 -7.35
C TYR A 6 -11.12 -0.22 -7.48
N SER A 7 -11.39 0.53 -6.41
CA SER A 7 -11.28 1.99 -6.39
C SER A 7 -11.12 2.51 -4.96
N GLY A 8 -10.79 3.80 -4.81
CA GLY A 8 -10.75 4.46 -3.52
C GLY A 8 -9.37 4.45 -2.85
N ILE A 9 -9.36 4.44 -1.51
CA ILE A 9 -8.13 4.52 -0.72
C ILE A 9 -7.85 3.20 0.00
N TRP A 10 -6.67 2.61 -0.27
CA TRP A 10 -6.22 1.33 0.26
C TRP A 10 -4.86 1.46 0.95
N PRO A 11 -4.80 2.04 2.15
CA PRO A 11 -3.54 2.34 2.81
C PRO A 11 -2.83 1.07 3.32
N VAL A 12 -1.51 1.23 3.50
CA VAL A 12 -0.64 0.20 4.05
C VAL A 12 -0.60 0.31 5.58
N ALA A 13 -1.01 -0.75 6.28
CA ALA A 13 -0.93 -0.85 7.72
C ALA A 13 0.53 -0.94 8.19
N PRO A 14 1.01 -0.09 9.11
CA PRO A 14 2.30 -0.28 9.74
C PRO A 14 2.25 -1.48 10.69
N THR A 15 3.37 -2.20 10.84
CA THR A 15 3.49 -3.26 11.85
C THR A 15 3.97 -2.65 13.17
N PRO A 16 3.15 -2.64 14.24
CA PRO A 16 3.59 -2.14 15.53
C PRO A 16 4.49 -3.16 16.23
N PHE A 17 5.50 -2.64 16.93
CA PHE A 17 6.40 -3.42 17.76
C PHE A 17 6.46 -2.84 19.17
N HIS A 18 6.67 -3.74 20.14
CA HIS A 18 7.08 -3.35 21.48
C HIS A 18 8.51 -2.79 21.47
N PRO A 19 8.93 -2.03 22.50
CA PRO A 19 10.29 -1.48 22.58
C PRO A 19 11.41 -2.54 22.57
N ASP A 20 11.10 -3.79 22.90
CA ASP A 20 12.01 -4.92 22.82
C ASP A 20 12.11 -5.55 21.42
N GLY A 21 11.33 -5.03 20.45
CA GLY A 21 11.29 -5.49 19.08
C GLY A 21 10.33 -6.65 18.81
N GLN A 22 9.58 -7.15 19.79
CA GLN A 22 8.54 -8.14 19.56
C GLN A 22 7.33 -7.49 18.84
N VAL A 23 6.61 -8.28 18.05
CA VAL A 23 5.36 -7.82 17.40
C VAL A 23 4.32 -7.50 18.47
N ASP A 24 3.72 -6.32 18.39
CA ASP A 24 2.58 -5.93 19.24
C ASP A 24 1.27 -6.36 18.56
N ALA A 25 0.81 -7.56 18.88
CA ALA A 25 -0.39 -8.15 18.30
C ALA A 25 -1.66 -7.34 18.63
N GLU A 26 -1.79 -6.82 19.85
CA GLU A 26 -2.94 -5.99 20.24
C GLU A 26 -2.86 -4.61 19.60
N GLY A 27 -1.66 -4.04 19.49
CA GLY A 27 -1.42 -2.83 18.71
C GLY A 27 -1.81 -3.00 17.24
N MET A 28 -1.52 -4.16 16.63
CA MET A 28 -1.92 -4.44 15.24
C MET A 28 -3.44 -4.42 15.07
N LYS A 29 -4.20 -5.02 15.97
CA LYS A 29 -5.67 -4.95 15.95
C LYS A 29 -6.17 -3.51 16.00
N ARG A 30 -5.60 -2.70 16.90
CA ARG A 30 -5.95 -1.27 17.03
C ARG A 30 -5.59 -0.46 15.78
N VAL A 31 -4.46 -0.77 15.12
CA VAL A 31 -4.09 -0.18 13.84
C VAL A 31 -5.19 -0.47 12.81
N LEU A 32 -5.60 -1.72 12.67
CA LEU A 32 -6.62 -2.14 11.71
C LEU A 32 -7.98 -1.47 12.00
N ASP A 33 -8.40 -1.41 13.27
CA ASP A 33 -9.64 -0.74 13.66
C ASP A 33 -9.59 0.76 13.38
N CYS A 34 -8.47 1.43 13.70
CA CYS A 34 -8.27 2.84 13.40
C CYS A 34 -8.37 3.11 11.88
N MET A 35 -7.77 2.26 11.05
CA MET A 35 -7.85 2.39 9.59
C MET A 35 -9.28 2.21 9.09
N ILE A 36 -10.03 1.25 9.61
CA ILE A 36 -11.44 1.04 9.25
C ILE A 36 -12.27 2.27 9.64
N ASP A 37 -12.07 2.79 10.84
CA ASP A 37 -12.77 4.00 11.32
C ASP A 37 -12.39 5.26 10.53
N GLN A 38 -11.19 5.29 9.91
CA GLN A 38 -10.78 6.33 8.96
C GLN A 38 -11.52 6.23 7.59
N GLY A 39 -12.36 5.21 7.40
CA GLY A 39 -13.19 5.05 6.21
C GLY A 39 -12.42 4.63 4.97
N VAL A 40 -11.47 3.71 5.13
CA VAL A 40 -10.70 3.13 4.02
C VAL A 40 -11.54 2.16 3.19
N ASP A 41 -11.24 2.06 1.90
CA ASP A 41 -11.93 1.16 0.97
C ASP A 41 -11.30 -0.25 0.95
N GLY A 42 -10.11 -0.39 1.51
CA GLY A 42 -9.41 -1.66 1.74
C GLY A 42 -8.14 -1.43 2.56
N ILE A 43 -7.48 -2.50 2.99
CA ILE A 43 -6.25 -2.44 3.81
C ILE A 43 -5.19 -3.31 3.15
N CYS A 44 -3.95 -2.80 3.07
CA CYS A 44 -2.79 -3.59 2.69
C CYS A 44 -1.92 -3.88 3.92
N ILE A 45 -1.52 -5.13 4.09
CA ILE A 45 -0.61 -5.57 5.15
C ILE A 45 0.68 -6.14 4.58
N LEU A 46 1.74 -6.15 5.39
CA LEU A 46 3.02 -6.78 5.09
C LEU A 46 3.73 -6.23 3.85
N ALA A 47 3.47 -4.95 3.52
CA ALA A 47 4.13 -4.23 2.43
C ALA A 47 5.38 -3.47 2.92
N ASN A 48 5.97 -2.63 2.05
CA ASN A 48 7.17 -1.86 2.38
C ASN A 48 6.94 -0.96 3.61
N PHE A 49 5.81 -0.27 3.67
CA PHE A 49 5.42 0.57 4.80
C PHE A 49 4.97 -0.24 6.04
N SER A 50 4.84 -1.57 5.92
CA SER A 50 4.69 -2.48 7.06
C SER A 50 6.02 -3.04 7.58
N GLU A 51 7.15 -2.55 7.10
CA GLU A 51 8.50 -3.04 7.45
C GLU A 51 8.71 -4.52 7.07
N GLN A 52 8.15 -4.98 5.93
CA GLN A 52 8.16 -6.38 5.51
C GLN A 52 9.56 -7.05 5.50
N PHE A 53 10.61 -6.26 5.32
CA PHE A 53 11.99 -6.74 5.28
C PHE A 53 12.58 -7.04 6.67
N LEU A 54 11.89 -6.64 7.73
CA LEU A 54 12.29 -6.79 9.12
C LEU A 54 11.44 -7.82 9.88
N ILE A 55 10.57 -8.54 9.16
CA ILE A 55 9.61 -9.50 9.69
C ILE A 55 10.05 -10.90 9.26
N SER A 56 10.15 -11.84 10.21
CA SER A 56 10.43 -13.25 9.90
C SER A 56 9.24 -13.92 9.19
N ASP A 57 9.45 -15.07 8.56
CA ASP A 57 8.37 -15.82 7.92
C ASP A 57 7.29 -16.25 8.93
N GLU A 58 7.69 -16.67 10.13
CA GLU A 58 6.78 -17.04 11.22
C GLU A 58 5.92 -15.85 11.69
N GLU A 59 6.54 -14.67 11.83
CA GLU A 59 5.79 -13.44 12.17
C GLU A 59 4.87 -13.01 11.04
N ARG A 60 5.28 -13.20 9.78
CA ARG A 60 4.45 -12.93 8.61
C ARG A 60 3.18 -13.79 8.61
N GLU A 61 3.30 -15.08 8.87
CA GLU A 61 2.15 -15.98 8.98
C GLU A 61 1.22 -15.58 10.13
N THR A 62 1.81 -15.27 11.28
CA THR A 62 1.07 -14.81 12.48
C THR A 62 0.29 -13.52 12.20
N LEU A 63 0.96 -12.52 11.59
CA LEU A 63 0.33 -11.24 11.26
C LEU A 63 -0.74 -11.39 10.17
N THR A 64 -0.52 -12.26 9.18
CA THR A 64 -1.53 -12.54 8.15
C THR A 64 -2.80 -13.10 8.78
N ARG A 65 -2.66 -14.15 9.60
CA ARG A 65 -3.78 -14.78 10.31
C ARG A 65 -4.51 -13.78 11.21
N LEU A 66 -3.76 -13.13 12.11
CA LEU A 66 -4.31 -12.13 13.04
C LEU A 66 -5.09 -11.04 12.31
N SER A 67 -4.53 -10.50 11.22
CA SER A 67 -5.15 -9.39 10.51
C SER A 67 -6.43 -9.81 9.80
N LEU A 68 -6.43 -10.94 9.10
CA LEU A 68 -7.61 -11.43 8.39
C LEU A 68 -8.72 -11.83 9.36
N GLU A 69 -8.38 -12.53 10.44
CA GLU A 69 -9.35 -12.89 11.49
C GLU A 69 -9.92 -11.64 12.18
N HIS A 70 -9.10 -10.61 12.45
CA HIS A 70 -9.54 -9.39 13.13
C HIS A 70 -10.38 -8.49 12.23
N VAL A 71 -9.95 -8.28 10.98
CA VAL A 71 -10.73 -7.49 10.01
C VAL A 71 -12.08 -8.17 9.71
N ALA A 72 -12.10 -9.49 9.64
CA ALA A 72 -13.33 -10.30 9.54
C ALA A 72 -14.27 -9.83 8.40
N GLY A 73 -13.72 -9.45 7.25
CA GLY A 73 -14.47 -9.01 6.08
C GLY A 73 -15.11 -7.62 6.18
N ARG A 74 -14.79 -6.83 7.21
CA ARG A 74 -15.29 -5.43 7.33
C ARG A 74 -14.83 -4.55 6.16
N VAL A 75 -13.64 -4.79 5.64
CA VAL A 75 -13.09 -4.22 4.41
C VAL A 75 -12.23 -5.29 3.73
N PRO A 76 -12.01 -5.21 2.40
CA PRO A 76 -11.08 -6.10 1.71
C PRO A 76 -9.64 -5.95 2.21
N VAL A 77 -8.89 -7.06 2.21
CA VAL A 77 -7.49 -7.07 2.66
C VAL A 77 -6.56 -7.57 1.57
N ILE A 78 -5.53 -6.76 1.28
CA ILE A 78 -4.38 -7.12 0.45
C ILE A 78 -3.28 -7.67 1.35
N VAL A 79 -2.78 -8.87 1.06
CA VAL A 79 -1.59 -9.44 1.71
C VAL A 79 -0.40 -9.36 0.75
N THR A 80 0.66 -8.66 1.15
CA THR A 80 1.89 -8.60 0.34
C THR A 80 2.69 -9.89 0.52
N ILE A 81 3.07 -10.51 -0.62
CA ILE A 81 3.71 -11.82 -0.67
C ILE A 81 5.10 -11.81 -1.32
N SER A 82 5.65 -10.64 -1.63
CA SER A 82 6.90 -10.48 -2.38
C SER A 82 8.04 -11.34 -1.82
N HIS A 83 8.68 -12.08 -2.71
CA HIS A 83 9.93 -12.81 -2.46
C HIS A 83 10.64 -13.09 -3.79
N PHE A 84 11.96 -13.29 -3.77
CA PHE A 84 12.72 -13.58 -4.97
C PHE A 84 12.40 -14.97 -5.54
N ALA A 85 12.26 -15.98 -4.69
CA ALA A 85 12.01 -17.36 -5.10
C ALA A 85 10.53 -17.62 -5.39
N THR A 86 10.21 -18.04 -6.59
CA THR A 86 8.83 -18.36 -7.03
C THR A 86 8.12 -19.38 -6.13
N PRO A 87 8.73 -20.50 -5.68
CA PRO A 87 8.03 -21.44 -4.80
C PRO A 87 7.54 -20.78 -3.50
N ILE A 88 8.33 -19.87 -2.91
CA ILE A 88 7.96 -19.17 -1.66
C ILE A 88 6.81 -18.20 -1.90
N VAL A 89 6.81 -17.46 -3.03
CA VAL A 89 5.71 -16.54 -3.37
C VAL A 89 4.41 -17.31 -3.56
N VAL A 90 4.47 -18.45 -4.25
CA VAL A 90 3.30 -19.32 -4.48
C VAL A 90 2.77 -19.89 -3.16
N GLU A 91 3.65 -20.31 -2.25
CA GLU A 91 3.28 -20.79 -0.90
C GLU A 91 2.58 -19.69 -0.09
N ARG A 92 3.18 -18.48 -0.05
CA ARG A 92 2.57 -17.33 0.61
C ARG A 92 1.21 -16.95 0.02
N ALA A 93 1.05 -17.05 -1.32
CA ALA A 93 -0.22 -16.79 -1.97
C ALA A 93 -1.29 -17.81 -1.58
N ARG A 94 -0.95 -19.11 -1.54
CA ARG A 94 -1.87 -20.16 -1.06
C ARG A 94 -2.27 -19.94 0.39
N PHE A 95 -1.30 -19.67 1.25
CA PHE A 95 -1.54 -19.41 2.67
C PHE A 95 -2.48 -18.21 2.87
N ALA A 96 -2.24 -17.09 2.16
CA ALA A 96 -3.11 -15.92 2.23
C ALA A 96 -4.54 -16.23 1.74
N LYS A 97 -4.66 -16.95 0.60
CA LYS A 97 -5.95 -17.39 0.04
C LYS A 97 -6.72 -18.28 1.02
N ASP A 98 -6.05 -19.28 1.60
CA ASP A 98 -6.67 -20.24 2.51
C ASP A 98 -7.19 -19.58 3.79
N LEU A 99 -6.60 -18.44 4.18
CA LEU A 99 -7.04 -17.61 5.29
C LEU A 99 -8.09 -16.56 4.90
N GLY A 100 -8.48 -16.48 3.64
CA GLY A 100 -9.53 -15.58 3.16
C GLY A 100 -9.06 -14.17 2.79
N ALA A 101 -7.80 -13.99 2.39
CA ALA A 101 -7.36 -12.73 1.79
C ALA A 101 -8.10 -12.48 0.47
N ASP A 102 -8.45 -11.22 0.20
CA ASP A 102 -9.16 -10.83 -1.03
C ASP A 102 -8.20 -10.69 -2.22
N ILE A 103 -6.99 -10.20 -1.97
CA ILE A 103 -5.99 -9.87 -2.97
C ILE A 103 -4.60 -10.17 -2.40
N VAL A 104 -3.68 -10.60 -3.24
CA VAL A 104 -2.25 -10.61 -2.92
C VAL A 104 -1.51 -9.55 -3.71
N MET A 105 -0.51 -8.91 -3.10
CA MET A 105 0.34 -7.94 -3.80
C MET A 105 1.78 -8.43 -3.86
N MET A 106 2.44 -8.22 -5.00
CA MET A 106 3.85 -8.56 -5.16
C MET A 106 4.60 -7.64 -6.12
N MET A 107 5.86 -7.42 -5.82
CA MET A 107 6.84 -6.82 -6.71
C MET A 107 7.42 -7.89 -7.64
N PRO A 108 8.05 -7.49 -8.77
CA PRO A 108 8.84 -8.42 -9.59
C PRO A 108 9.98 -9.06 -8.76
N PRO A 109 10.48 -10.23 -9.15
CA PRO A 109 11.52 -10.93 -8.39
C PRO A 109 12.83 -10.12 -8.37
N TYR A 110 13.28 -9.75 -7.18
CA TYR A 110 14.56 -9.09 -6.95
C TYR A 110 15.16 -9.52 -5.60
N HIS A 111 16.48 -9.52 -5.50
CA HIS A 111 17.20 -9.68 -4.25
C HIS A 111 18.47 -8.84 -4.25
N GLY A 112 18.41 -7.69 -3.59
CA GLY A 112 19.48 -6.69 -3.62
C GLY A 112 19.73 -6.13 -5.04
N ALA A 113 20.92 -5.59 -5.26
CA ALA A 113 21.28 -4.97 -6.53
C ALA A 113 21.65 -5.97 -7.63
N LEU A 114 22.04 -7.18 -7.27
CA LEU A 114 22.62 -8.16 -8.19
C LEU A 114 21.59 -9.11 -8.81
N LEU A 115 20.61 -9.56 -8.03
CA LEU A 115 19.68 -10.59 -8.47
C LEU A 115 18.34 -9.96 -8.82
N LYS A 116 18.03 -9.96 -10.09
CA LYS A 116 16.77 -9.46 -10.65
C LYS A 116 16.25 -10.45 -11.66
N GLY A 117 14.94 -10.61 -11.71
CA GLY A 117 14.30 -11.37 -12.78
C GLY A 117 14.38 -10.64 -14.11
N THR A 118 14.55 -11.37 -15.19
CA THR A 118 14.28 -10.86 -16.55
C THR A 118 12.78 -10.62 -16.73
N ALA A 119 12.39 -9.96 -17.81
CA ALA A 119 10.97 -9.78 -18.14
C ALA A 119 10.20 -11.12 -18.18
N GLU A 120 10.79 -12.15 -18.78
CA GLU A 120 10.15 -13.48 -18.88
C GLU A 120 10.09 -14.18 -17.51
N GLN A 121 11.14 -14.10 -16.70
CA GLN A 121 11.11 -14.67 -15.34
C GLN A 121 10.11 -13.95 -14.43
N THR A 122 9.94 -12.64 -14.62
CA THR A 122 8.91 -11.87 -13.94
C THR A 122 7.53 -12.35 -14.36
N PHE A 123 7.28 -12.45 -15.67
CA PHE A 123 6.02 -12.99 -16.20
C PHE A 123 5.71 -14.38 -15.64
N GLU A 124 6.67 -15.31 -15.69
CA GLU A 124 6.48 -16.68 -15.19
C GLU A 124 6.21 -16.74 -13.68
N GLN A 125 6.84 -15.88 -12.87
CA GLN A 125 6.53 -15.81 -11.45
C GLN A 125 5.10 -15.35 -11.18
N PHE A 126 4.63 -14.30 -11.85
CA PHE A 126 3.25 -13.82 -11.73
C PHE A 126 2.25 -14.85 -12.28
N ARG A 127 2.58 -15.55 -13.37
CA ARG A 127 1.75 -16.62 -13.91
C ARG A 127 1.59 -17.76 -12.89
N ALA A 128 2.69 -18.20 -12.28
CA ALA A 128 2.67 -19.26 -11.26
C ALA A 128 1.81 -18.87 -10.04
N VAL A 129 1.83 -17.59 -9.62
CA VAL A 129 0.94 -17.10 -8.57
C VAL A 129 -0.51 -17.01 -9.06
N GLY A 130 -0.74 -16.64 -10.31
CA GLY A 130 -2.07 -16.62 -10.92
C GLY A 130 -2.77 -18.00 -10.90
N GLU A 131 -2.00 -19.10 -11.03
CA GLU A 131 -2.51 -20.48 -10.92
C GLU A 131 -3.07 -20.82 -9.52
N VAL A 132 -2.72 -20.04 -8.48
CA VAL A 132 -3.33 -20.18 -7.15
C VAL A 132 -4.80 -19.76 -7.15
N GLY A 133 -5.20 -18.87 -8.06
CA GLY A 133 -6.60 -18.42 -8.21
C GLY A 133 -7.01 -17.44 -7.12
N ILE A 134 -6.16 -16.45 -6.83
CA ILE A 134 -6.44 -15.28 -6.00
C ILE A 134 -6.07 -14.04 -6.81
N PRO A 135 -6.86 -12.94 -6.78
CA PRO A 135 -6.52 -11.70 -7.46
C PRO A 135 -5.13 -11.17 -7.05
N ILE A 136 -4.39 -10.67 -8.02
CA ILE A 136 -3.03 -10.17 -7.84
C ILE A 136 -2.99 -8.68 -8.11
N MET A 137 -2.35 -7.91 -7.22
CA MET A 137 -1.88 -6.55 -7.49
C MET A 137 -0.38 -6.59 -7.81
N LEU A 138 0.00 -6.12 -8.98
CA LEU A 138 1.39 -5.91 -9.34
C LEU A 138 1.85 -4.58 -8.76
N GLN A 139 2.96 -4.59 -7.99
CA GLN A 139 3.59 -3.37 -7.50
C GLN A 139 4.81 -3.03 -8.36
N ASP A 140 4.72 -1.94 -9.09
CA ASP A 140 5.80 -1.38 -9.90
C ASP A 140 6.56 -0.32 -9.08
N ALA A 141 7.43 -0.80 -8.20
CA ALA A 141 8.17 0.05 -7.28
C ALA A 141 9.65 0.18 -7.66
N PRO A 142 10.24 1.39 -7.62
CA PRO A 142 11.67 1.61 -7.85
C PRO A 142 12.57 0.79 -6.94
N LEU A 143 12.08 0.47 -5.74
CA LEU A 143 12.77 -0.35 -4.75
C LEU A 143 13.22 -1.71 -5.30
N SER A 144 12.45 -2.31 -6.20
CA SER A 144 12.83 -3.58 -6.83
C SER A 144 14.05 -3.42 -7.76
N GLY A 145 14.24 -2.22 -8.32
CA GLY A 145 15.22 -1.96 -9.36
C GLY A 145 15.02 -2.80 -10.62
N VAL A 146 13.84 -3.41 -10.79
CA VAL A 146 13.43 -4.14 -11.99
C VAL A 146 12.56 -3.21 -12.81
N ASP A 147 12.92 -3.03 -14.09
CA ASP A 147 12.12 -2.26 -15.02
C ASP A 147 10.92 -3.08 -15.50
N LEU A 148 9.73 -2.50 -15.41
CA LEU A 148 8.48 -3.08 -15.87
C LEU A 148 7.90 -2.21 -17.01
N PRO A 149 8.36 -2.39 -18.26
CA PRO A 149 7.87 -1.58 -19.38
C PRO A 149 6.40 -1.87 -19.66
N VAL A 150 5.66 -0.87 -20.16
CA VAL A 150 4.22 -0.98 -20.46
C VAL A 150 3.86 -2.21 -21.30
N PRO A 151 4.60 -2.57 -22.37
CA PRO A 151 4.27 -3.76 -23.13
C PRO A 151 4.28 -5.07 -22.32
N LEU A 152 5.19 -5.17 -21.32
CA LEU A 152 5.21 -6.31 -20.42
C LEU A 152 3.98 -6.32 -19.50
N LEU A 153 3.63 -5.17 -18.91
CA LEU A 153 2.45 -5.03 -18.04
C LEU A 153 1.16 -5.37 -18.78
N VAL A 154 1.02 -4.90 -20.03
CA VAL A 154 -0.14 -5.20 -20.88
C VAL A 154 -0.20 -6.69 -21.23
N ARG A 155 0.94 -7.31 -21.58
CA ARG A 155 1.01 -8.76 -21.81
C ARG A 155 0.56 -9.53 -20.55
N MET A 156 1.10 -9.17 -19.41
CA MET A 156 0.76 -9.80 -18.13
C MET A 156 -0.73 -9.67 -17.81
N ALA A 157 -1.30 -8.48 -17.99
CA ALA A 157 -2.73 -8.22 -17.76
C ALA A 157 -3.64 -9.08 -18.67
N ARG A 158 -3.22 -9.32 -19.91
CA ARG A 158 -4.01 -10.11 -20.88
C ARG A 158 -3.87 -11.61 -20.71
N GLU A 159 -2.70 -12.08 -20.31
CA GLU A 159 -2.38 -13.51 -20.27
C GLU A 159 -2.53 -14.13 -18.87
N ILE A 160 -2.53 -13.32 -17.78
CA ILE A 160 -2.68 -13.79 -16.42
C ILE A 160 -4.03 -13.31 -15.87
N GLU A 161 -5.04 -14.19 -15.92
CA GLU A 161 -6.42 -13.85 -15.52
C GLU A 161 -6.53 -13.25 -14.13
N MET A 162 -5.71 -13.69 -13.18
CA MET A 162 -5.73 -13.20 -11.80
C MET A 162 -5.01 -11.86 -11.60
N LEU A 163 -4.26 -11.34 -12.58
CA LEU A 163 -3.63 -10.03 -12.48
C LEU A 163 -4.66 -8.93 -12.75
N LYS A 164 -5.17 -8.32 -11.68
CA LYS A 164 -6.29 -7.38 -11.73
C LYS A 164 -5.91 -5.94 -11.39
N LEU A 165 -4.88 -5.73 -10.58
CA LEU A 165 -4.54 -4.42 -10.04
C LEU A 165 -3.08 -4.07 -10.33
N PHE A 166 -2.83 -2.77 -10.48
CA PHE A 166 -1.52 -2.22 -10.77
C PHE A 166 -1.24 -1.04 -9.83
N LYS A 167 -0.30 -1.20 -8.92
CA LYS A 167 0.22 -0.13 -8.08
C LYS A 167 1.45 0.47 -8.77
N ILE A 168 1.32 1.65 -9.36
CA ILE A 168 2.38 2.32 -10.13
C ILE A 168 3.08 3.35 -9.26
N GLU A 169 4.34 3.08 -8.93
CA GLU A 169 5.18 3.85 -7.99
C GLU A 169 6.43 4.44 -8.65
N CYS A 170 6.52 4.37 -9.98
CA CYS A 170 7.71 4.83 -10.71
C CYS A 170 7.73 6.35 -10.92
N PRO A 171 8.89 6.96 -11.19
CA PRO A 171 8.95 8.35 -11.60
C PRO A 171 8.06 8.62 -12.82
N GLN A 172 7.32 9.73 -12.80
CA GLN A 172 6.32 10.09 -13.82
C GLN A 172 5.19 9.05 -13.95
N ALA A 173 4.72 8.52 -12.84
CA ALA A 173 3.66 7.51 -12.76
C ALA A 173 2.45 7.85 -13.65
N ALA A 174 1.99 9.10 -13.66
CA ALA A 174 0.87 9.55 -14.49
C ALA A 174 1.08 9.30 -15.99
N ALA A 175 2.29 9.48 -16.51
CA ALA A 175 2.59 9.21 -17.92
C ALA A 175 2.51 7.69 -18.22
N LYS A 176 3.07 6.88 -17.33
CA LYS A 176 3.02 5.42 -17.44
C LYS A 176 1.60 4.88 -17.31
N LEU A 177 0.80 5.41 -16.37
CA LEU A 177 -0.61 5.07 -16.20
C LEU A 177 -1.42 5.34 -17.47
N ARG A 178 -1.28 6.54 -18.08
CA ARG A 178 -1.97 6.86 -19.34
C ARG A 178 -1.67 5.86 -20.45
N THR A 179 -0.39 5.53 -20.61
CA THR A 179 0.04 4.57 -21.64
C THR A 179 -0.46 3.17 -21.33
N LEU A 180 -0.35 2.72 -20.07
CA LEU A 180 -0.82 1.42 -19.62
C LEU A 180 -2.32 1.25 -19.87
N ILE A 181 -3.13 2.23 -19.50
CA ILE A 181 -4.58 2.23 -19.69
C ILE A 181 -4.94 2.26 -21.18
N ALA A 182 -4.27 3.11 -21.96
CA ALA A 182 -4.54 3.23 -23.39
C ALA A 182 -4.20 1.95 -24.17
N GLU A 183 -3.10 1.28 -23.85
CA GLU A 183 -2.68 0.04 -24.52
C GLU A 183 -3.35 -1.19 -23.95
N GLY A 184 -3.61 -1.26 -22.66
CA GLY A 184 -4.20 -2.41 -21.98
C GLY A 184 -5.72 -2.47 -22.09
N GLY A 185 -6.38 -1.31 -22.18
CA GLY A 185 -7.85 -1.22 -22.28
C GLY A 185 -8.55 -1.91 -21.11
N GLU A 186 -9.54 -2.74 -21.42
CA GLU A 186 -10.34 -3.47 -20.42
C GLU A 186 -9.56 -4.47 -19.57
N ALA A 187 -8.33 -4.85 -19.98
CA ALA A 187 -7.48 -5.71 -19.18
C ALA A 187 -6.86 -5.00 -17.94
N ILE A 188 -6.95 -3.66 -17.87
CA ILE A 188 -6.43 -2.88 -16.76
C ILE A 188 -7.59 -2.50 -15.82
N GLU A 189 -7.81 -3.26 -14.76
CA GLU A 189 -8.97 -3.09 -13.88
C GLU A 189 -8.75 -2.15 -12.70
N GLY A 190 -7.58 -2.14 -12.10
CA GLY A 190 -7.26 -1.35 -10.91
C GLY A 190 -5.91 -0.65 -11.04
N PRO A 191 -5.82 0.43 -11.86
CA PRO A 191 -4.62 1.24 -11.91
C PRO A 191 -4.61 2.23 -10.73
N PHE A 192 -3.71 2.02 -9.77
CA PHE A 192 -3.62 2.83 -8.55
C PHE A 192 -2.37 3.72 -8.56
N ASP A 193 -2.52 4.94 -8.05
CA ASP A 193 -1.40 5.72 -7.53
C ASP A 193 -0.71 4.93 -6.42
N GLY A 194 0.60 4.80 -6.49
CA GLY A 194 1.38 3.99 -5.58
C GLY A 194 2.37 4.76 -4.71
N GLU A 195 2.58 6.05 -4.97
CA GLU A 195 3.61 6.87 -4.29
C GLU A 195 3.02 7.68 -3.12
N GLU A 196 2.27 7.02 -2.23
CA GLU A 196 1.69 7.59 -1.01
C GLU A 196 0.92 8.90 -1.24
N ALA A 197 0.24 9.02 -2.37
CA ALA A 197 -0.53 10.20 -2.82
C ALA A 197 0.31 11.45 -3.13
N ILE A 198 1.64 11.37 -3.27
CA ILE A 198 2.45 12.56 -3.54
C ILE A 198 2.19 13.19 -4.92
N THR A 199 1.75 12.37 -5.89
CA THR A 199 1.36 12.79 -7.24
C THR A 199 -0.11 12.57 -7.54
N LEU A 200 -0.93 12.33 -6.52
CA LEU A 200 -2.30 11.84 -6.58
C LEU A 200 -3.17 12.49 -7.67
N LEU A 201 -3.23 13.82 -7.75
CA LEU A 201 -4.09 14.47 -8.74
C LEU A 201 -3.65 14.21 -10.19
N ALA A 202 -2.35 14.11 -10.43
CA ALA A 202 -1.83 13.79 -11.77
C ALA A 202 -2.13 12.33 -12.15
N ASP A 203 -2.10 11.43 -11.19
CA ASP A 203 -2.37 10.01 -11.39
C ASP A 203 -3.86 9.74 -11.56
N LEU A 204 -4.72 10.42 -10.80
CA LEU A 204 -6.18 10.41 -11.02
C LEU A 204 -6.55 10.99 -12.40
N ASP A 205 -5.90 12.08 -12.84
CA ASP A 205 -6.05 12.62 -14.20
C ASP A 205 -5.57 11.66 -15.30
N ALA A 206 -4.63 10.79 -14.96
CA ALA A 206 -4.16 9.75 -15.85
C ALA A 206 -5.09 8.54 -15.93
N GLY A 207 -6.11 8.49 -15.08
CA GLY A 207 -7.10 7.41 -15.03
C GLY A 207 -6.90 6.43 -13.88
N ALA A 208 -6.07 6.75 -12.87
CA ALA A 208 -6.02 5.95 -11.66
C ALA A 208 -7.41 5.90 -10.99
N THR A 209 -7.80 4.71 -10.52
CA THR A 209 -9.09 4.49 -9.85
C THR A 209 -8.99 4.56 -8.33
N GLY A 210 -7.78 4.60 -7.80
CA GLY A 210 -7.52 4.62 -6.38
C GLY A 210 -6.08 4.98 -6.05
N THR A 211 -5.77 4.98 -4.76
CA THR A 211 -4.43 5.25 -4.22
C THR A 211 -4.08 4.30 -3.08
N MET A 212 -2.80 3.96 -2.97
CA MET A 212 -2.25 3.27 -1.82
C MET A 212 -1.33 4.23 -1.07
N THR A 213 -1.76 4.61 0.14
CA THR A 213 -1.03 5.54 1.01
C THR A 213 -0.48 4.82 2.25
N SER A 214 0.19 5.55 3.13
CA SER A 214 0.36 5.11 4.51
C SER A 214 -0.99 5.18 5.27
N ALA A 215 -1.03 4.60 6.47
CA ALA A 215 -2.17 4.70 7.37
C ALA A 215 -2.19 5.99 8.21
N MET A 216 -1.42 7.01 7.83
CA MET A 216 -1.32 8.25 8.60
C MET A 216 -2.60 9.09 8.55
N ILE A 217 -3.07 9.42 7.34
CA ILE A 217 -4.23 10.33 7.13
C ILE A 217 -5.19 9.86 6.02
N PRO A 218 -5.56 8.58 5.93
CA PRO A 218 -6.47 8.12 4.89
C PRO A 218 -7.86 8.76 4.97
N ASP A 219 -8.33 9.15 6.15
CA ASP A 219 -9.57 9.90 6.38
C ASP A 219 -9.61 11.27 5.68
N LEU A 220 -8.45 11.87 5.42
CA LEU A 220 -8.33 13.15 4.71
C LEU A 220 -8.06 12.97 3.21
N ILE A 221 -7.36 11.91 2.81
CA ILE A 221 -7.04 11.63 1.40
C ILE A 221 -8.20 10.93 0.69
N GLY A 222 -8.90 10.02 1.35
CA GLY A 222 -10.04 9.31 0.79
C GLY A 222 -11.12 10.21 0.19
N PRO A 223 -11.56 11.29 0.87
CA PRO A 223 -12.46 12.28 0.27
C PRO A 223 -11.94 12.92 -1.02
N VAL A 224 -10.63 13.19 -1.13
CA VAL A 224 -10.02 13.74 -2.36
C VAL A 224 -10.22 12.77 -3.53
N VAL A 225 -9.93 11.49 -3.32
CA VAL A 225 -10.12 10.45 -4.35
C VAL A 225 -11.59 10.35 -4.73
N ARG A 226 -12.49 10.26 -3.75
CA ARG A 226 -13.94 10.14 -3.99
C ARG A 226 -14.49 11.34 -4.74
N ASP A 227 -14.15 12.57 -4.33
CA ASP A 227 -14.61 13.79 -4.99
C ASP A 227 -14.10 13.87 -6.43
N PHE A 228 -12.85 13.47 -6.67
CA PHE A 228 -12.30 13.44 -8.02
C PHE A 228 -13.07 12.45 -8.91
N LEU A 229 -13.25 11.21 -8.45
CA LEU A 229 -13.90 10.14 -9.22
C LEU A 229 -15.38 10.45 -9.57
N ILE A 230 -16.07 11.21 -8.73
CA ILE A 230 -17.45 11.67 -9.01
C ILE A 230 -17.51 13.02 -9.75
N GLY A 231 -16.38 13.54 -10.23
CA GLY A 231 -16.30 14.76 -11.03
C GLY A 231 -16.30 16.08 -10.26
N LYS A 232 -16.23 16.06 -8.94
CA LYS A 232 -16.08 17.25 -8.09
C LYS A 232 -14.61 17.72 -8.04
N ARG A 233 -14.07 17.98 -9.22
CA ARG A 233 -12.64 18.25 -9.42
C ARG A 233 -12.09 19.37 -8.53
N GLN A 234 -12.81 20.49 -8.38
CA GLN A 234 -12.32 21.61 -7.58
C GLN A 234 -12.25 21.25 -6.09
N ALA A 235 -13.23 20.52 -5.57
CA ALA A 235 -13.21 20.03 -4.19
C ALA A 235 -12.02 19.09 -3.94
N ALA A 236 -11.72 18.20 -4.89
CA ALA A 236 -10.54 17.34 -4.83
C ALA A 236 -9.23 18.14 -4.81
N ILE A 237 -9.09 19.16 -5.67
CA ILE A 237 -7.93 20.07 -5.70
C ILE A 237 -7.76 20.78 -4.36
N ASP A 238 -8.83 21.37 -3.84
CA ASP A 238 -8.82 22.14 -2.59
C ASP A 238 -8.51 21.23 -1.39
N GLY A 239 -9.04 20.01 -1.38
CA GLY A 239 -8.75 18.98 -0.36
C GLY A 239 -7.29 18.54 -0.41
N TYR A 240 -6.79 18.24 -1.59
CA TYR A 240 -5.41 17.82 -1.78
C TYR A 240 -4.40 18.89 -1.41
N ALA A 241 -4.65 20.15 -1.78
CA ALA A 241 -3.78 21.26 -1.44
C ALA A 241 -3.58 21.42 0.07
N LYS A 242 -4.56 21.04 0.89
CA LYS A 242 -4.46 21.07 2.36
C LYS A 242 -3.55 19.99 2.92
N VAL A 243 -3.62 18.77 2.36
CA VAL A 243 -2.89 17.61 2.89
C VAL A 243 -1.49 17.46 2.30
N LEU A 244 -1.24 18.02 1.11
CA LEU A 244 0.03 17.85 0.39
C LEU A 244 1.28 18.20 1.20
N PRO A 245 1.33 19.26 2.04
CA PRO A 245 2.51 19.52 2.87
C PRO A 245 2.83 18.37 3.82
N ALA A 246 1.82 17.75 4.45
CA ALA A 246 2.00 16.61 5.33
C ALA A 246 2.41 15.35 4.55
N VAL A 247 1.76 15.07 3.41
CA VAL A 247 2.11 13.98 2.49
C VAL A 247 3.55 14.11 2.00
N ASN A 248 3.96 15.31 1.60
CA ASN A 248 5.34 15.57 1.14
C ASN A 248 6.35 15.34 2.28
N HIS A 249 6.08 15.84 3.47
CA HIS A 249 6.97 15.65 4.63
C HIS A 249 7.08 14.18 5.02
N GLU A 250 5.96 13.46 5.03
CA GLU A 250 5.94 12.01 5.19
C GLU A 250 6.85 11.31 4.20
N ASN A 251 6.60 11.52 2.91
CA ASN A 251 7.28 10.79 1.84
C ASN A 251 8.79 11.11 1.78
N ARG A 252 9.17 12.39 1.96
CA ARG A 252 10.55 12.85 1.76
C ARG A 252 11.41 12.87 3.03
N GLN A 253 10.82 12.86 4.23
CA GLN A 253 11.56 13.01 5.48
C GLN A 253 11.31 11.85 6.47
N CYS A 254 10.09 11.33 6.54
CA CYS A 254 9.72 10.34 7.55
C CYS A 254 9.76 8.91 7.00
N GLY A 255 9.31 8.71 5.76
CA GLY A 255 9.04 7.38 5.21
C GLY A 255 7.98 6.65 6.04
N PHE A 256 8.04 5.33 6.07
CA PHE A 256 7.07 4.47 6.76
C PHE A 256 6.95 4.68 8.29
N ARG A 257 7.85 5.47 8.90
CA ARG A 257 7.80 5.80 10.34
C ARG A 257 6.73 6.83 10.70
N SER A 258 6.24 7.60 9.73
CA SER A 258 5.24 8.67 9.92
C SER A 258 3.94 8.17 10.55
N ALA A 259 3.38 7.09 10.01
CA ALA A 259 2.13 6.53 10.50
C ALA A 259 2.24 6.06 11.95
N LYS A 260 3.35 5.40 12.33
CA LYS A 260 3.58 5.00 13.73
C LYS A 260 3.68 6.22 14.66
N ALA A 261 4.41 7.27 14.26
CA ALA A 261 4.53 8.49 15.05
C ALA A 261 3.17 9.17 15.28
N ALA A 262 2.34 9.26 14.22
CA ALA A 262 0.99 9.80 14.35
C ALA A 262 0.08 8.91 15.23
N MET A 263 0.18 7.60 15.08
CA MET A 263 -0.60 6.61 15.85
C MET A 263 -0.23 6.63 17.34
N VAL A 264 1.06 6.81 17.69
CA VAL A 264 1.47 6.98 19.09
C VAL A 264 0.93 8.29 19.64
N GLU A 265 1.05 9.39 18.89
CA GLU A 265 0.51 10.70 19.30
C GLU A 265 -0.99 10.62 19.58
N GLY A 266 -1.75 9.85 18.82
CA GLY A 266 -3.19 9.67 18.99
C GLY A 266 -3.61 8.51 19.90
N GLY A 267 -2.66 7.79 20.48
CA GLY A 267 -2.94 6.67 21.40
C GLY A 267 -3.45 5.40 20.70
N VAL A 268 -3.25 5.26 19.39
CA VAL A 268 -3.59 4.03 18.66
C VAL A 268 -2.67 2.89 19.05
N ILE A 269 -1.36 3.14 19.09
CA ILE A 269 -0.32 2.19 19.52
C ILE A 269 0.55 2.81 20.62
N ALA A 270 1.22 1.95 21.40
CA ALA A 270 2.02 2.39 22.53
C ALA A 270 3.45 2.83 22.16
N SER A 271 3.97 2.39 21.01
CA SER A 271 5.37 2.58 20.62
C SER A 271 5.51 2.83 19.12
N GLU A 272 6.32 3.82 18.75
CA GLU A 272 6.72 4.08 17.35
C GLU A 272 8.03 3.34 16.98
N PHE A 273 8.40 2.34 17.77
CA PHE A 273 9.62 1.57 17.56
C PHE A 273 9.64 0.93 16.15
N CYS A 274 10.80 1.08 15.49
CA CYS A 274 11.13 0.37 14.26
C CYS A 274 12.31 -0.56 14.55
N ARG A 275 12.31 -1.75 13.94
CA ARG A 275 13.41 -2.72 14.13
C ARG A 275 14.71 -2.21 13.51
N HIS A 276 15.83 -2.52 14.16
CA HIS A 276 17.15 -2.30 13.59
C HIS A 276 17.27 -3.04 12.23
N PRO A 277 17.89 -2.44 11.19
CA PRO A 277 18.76 -1.27 11.23
C PRO A 277 18.05 0.08 10.98
N ILE A 278 16.73 0.15 11.07
CA ILE A 278 16.00 1.40 10.82
C ILE A 278 16.16 2.32 12.04
N PRO A 279 16.72 3.53 11.85
CA PRO A 279 16.83 4.49 12.93
C PRO A 279 15.47 5.10 13.29
N PRO A 280 15.25 5.56 14.53
CA PRO A 280 14.07 6.35 14.86
C PRO A 280 14.02 7.65 14.07
N LEU A 281 12.85 8.29 14.02
CA LEU A 281 12.75 9.65 13.47
C LEU A 281 13.60 10.61 14.30
N HIS A 282 14.26 11.54 13.62
CA HIS A 282 14.90 12.67 14.31
C HIS A 282 13.80 13.47 15.04
N PRO A 283 14.04 13.94 16.29
CA PRO A 283 13.02 14.67 17.05
C PRO A 283 12.43 15.88 16.30
N ASP A 284 13.25 16.66 15.59
CA ASP A 284 12.78 17.81 14.83
C ASP A 284 11.92 17.39 13.61
N THR A 285 12.26 16.28 12.95
CA THR A 285 11.45 15.72 11.85
C THR A 285 10.08 15.28 12.38
N ARG A 286 10.06 14.62 13.54
CA ARG A 286 8.81 14.21 14.20
C ARG A 286 7.98 15.41 14.64
N ALA A 287 8.64 16.44 15.23
CA ALA A 287 7.96 17.67 15.64
C ALA A 287 7.29 18.38 14.46
N MET A 288 8.01 18.56 13.36
CA MET A 288 7.46 19.15 12.13
C MET A 288 6.29 18.33 11.57
N LEU A 289 6.37 17.00 11.62
CA LEU A 289 5.24 16.14 11.21
C LEU A 289 3.98 16.47 12.04
N MET A 290 4.11 16.59 13.36
CA MET A 290 2.99 16.92 14.24
C MET A 290 2.46 18.35 14.01
N GLU A 291 3.34 19.32 13.74
CA GLU A 291 2.95 20.69 13.39
C GLU A 291 2.11 20.74 12.09
N LEU A 292 2.44 19.89 11.11
CA LEU A 292 1.69 19.79 9.86
C LEU A 292 0.35 19.06 10.04
N LEU A 293 0.31 18.04 10.91
CA LEU A 293 -0.90 17.23 11.11
C LEU A 293 -1.94 17.88 12.02
N ARG A 294 -1.53 18.55 13.10
CA ARG A 294 -2.47 19.12 14.09
C ARG A 294 -3.52 20.08 13.48
N PRO A 295 -3.18 21.01 12.57
CA PRO A 295 -4.17 21.88 11.94
C PRO A 295 -5.16 21.13 11.03
N LEU A 296 -4.79 19.95 10.55
CA LEU A 296 -5.64 19.11 9.71
C LEU A 296 -6.64 18.27 10.53
N ASP A 297 -6.37 18.10 11.82
CA ASP A 297 -7.18 17.34 12.79
C ASP A 297 -7.56 15.91 12.32
N PRO A 298 -6.61 15.09 11.80
CA PRO A 298 -6.92 13.75 11.32
C PRO A 298 -7.36 12.83 12.46
N LEU A 299 -8.17 11.84 12.13
CA LEU A 299 -8.71 10.90 13.11
C LEU A 299 -7.59 10.20 13.91
N VAL A 300 -6.50 9.85 13.27
CA VAL A 300 -5.36 9.15 13.89
C VAL A 300 -4.81 9.85 15.15
N LEU A 301 -4.86 11.20 15.22
CA LEU A 301 -4.33 11.96 16.36
C LEU A 301 -5.23 11.94 17.60
N LYS A 302 -6.44 11.42 17.52
CA LYS A 302 -7.44 11.43 18.58
C LYS A 302 -8.16 10.10 18.79
N TRP A 303 -7.95 9.12 17.94
CA TRP A 303 -8.71 7.87 17.91
C TRP A 303 -8.62 7.06 19.21
N GLY A 304 -7.48 7.03 19.87
CA GLY A 304 -7.25 6.26 21.09
C GLY A 304 -7.32 7.07 22.39
N LYS A 305 -7.74 8.35 22.34
CA LYS A 305 -7.80 9.25 23.49
C LYS A 305 -9.19 9.31 24.08
#